data_88e80c90a0a6874f236593982fb116d0
#
_entry.id   88e80c90a0a6874f236593982fb116d0
#
_cell.length_a   1.000
_cell.length_b   1.000
_cell.length_c   1.000
_cell.angle_alpha   90.00
_cell.angle_beta   90.00
_cell.angle_gamma   90.00
#
_symmetry.space_group_name_H-M   'P 1'
#
loop_
_entity.id
_entity.type
_entity.pdbx_description
1 polymer ?
#
loop_
_entity_poly.entity_id
_entity_poly.type
_entity_poly.pdbx_seq_one_letter_code
_entity_poly.pdbx_strand_id
1 'polypeptide(L)'
;MLPVSDEAFEEMINDALDTIPDNFAQHMTNMVILARDYNPDDPTLLGLFEGVPLTEQHSNHSGFLPDAVFVYKNALEAICVDEEQLRHEVKVTVLHEVGHYFGLDEHELHALGWG
;
A
#
# COMPACT_ATOMS: atom_id res chain seq x y z
N MET A 1 4.86 -18.02 9.34
CA MET A 1 4.04 -17.73 10.53
C MET A 1 2.62 -18.27 10.37
N LEU A 2 1.89 -18.41 11.46
CA LEU A 2 0.46 -18.72 11.38
C LEU A 2 -0.30 -17.50 10.80
N PRO A 3 -1.31 -17.73 9.93
CA PRO A 3 -2.07 -16.62 9.37
C PRO A 3 -2.81 -15.83 10.44
N VAL A 4 -2.85 -14.51 10.27
CA VAL A 4 -3.72 -13.65 11.08
C VAL A 4 -5.10 -13.58 10.45
N SER A 5 -6.11 -13.13 11.21
CA SER A 5 -7.45 -12.91 10.65
C SER A 5 -7.44 -11.78 9.63
N ASP A 6 -8.42 -11.75 8.73
CA ASP A 6 -8.58 -10.67 7.78
C ASP A 6 -8.81 -9.33 8.50
N GLU A 7 -9.55 -9.36 9.61
CA GLU A 7 -9.79 -8.17 10.43
C GLU A 7 -8.49 -7.62 11.02
N ALA A 8 -7.63 -8.50 11.55
CA ALA A 8 -6.34 -8.09 12.10
C ALA A 8 -5.44 -7.50 11.00
N PHE A 9 -5.46 -8.09 9.82
CA PHE A 9 -4.68 -7.59 8.68
C PHE A 9 -5.17 -6.21 8.23
N GLU A 10 -6.47 -6.00 8.14
CA GLU A 10 -7.03 -4.69 7.80
C GLU A 10 -6.70 -3.63 8.86
N GLU A 11 -6.67 -4.01 10.12
CA GLU A 11 -6.26 -3.12 11.21
C GLU A 11 -4.80 -2.67 11.03
N MET A 12 -3.92 -3.58 10.63
CA MET A 12 -2.53 -3.23 10.32
C MET A 12 -2.43 -2.24 9.17
N ILE A 13 -3.25 -2.40 8.14
CA ILE A 13 -3.31 -1.45 7.00
C ILE A 13 -3.78 -0.08 7.50
N ASN A 14 -4.83 -0.03 8.30
CA ASN A 14 -5.36 1.23 8.84
C ASN A 14 -4.33 1.93 9.72
N ASP A 15 -3.62 1.19 10.55
CA ASP A 15 -2.55 1.73 11.39
C ASP A 15 -1.44 2.35 10.53
N ALA A 16 -1.09 1.69 9.42
CA ALA A 16 -0.12 2.22 8.47
C ALA A 16 -0.60 3.53 7.85
N LEU A 17 -1.85 3.59 7.43
CA LEU A 17 -2.44 4.80 6.83
C LEU A 17 -2.45 5.97 7.81
N ASP A 18 -2.66 5.69 9.09
CA ASP A 18 -2.67 6.72 10.15
C ASP A 18 -1.30 7.40 10.32
N THR A 19 -0.23 6.79 9.82
CA THR A 19 1.12 7.38 9.88
C THR A 19 1.41 8.34 8.73
N ILE A 20 0.54 8.43 7.73
CA ILE A 20 0.76 9.31 6.58
C ILE A 20 0.56 10.76 7.02
N PRO A 21 1.55 11.65 6.72
CA PRO A 21 1.41 13.06 7.07
C PRO A 21 0.19 13.71 6.42
N ASP A 22 -0.44 14.66 7.11
CA ASP A 22 -1.67 15.32 6.64
C ASP A 22 -1.51 15.98 5.27
N ASN A 23 -0.34 16.55 4.99
CA ASN A 23 -0.08 17.18 3.70
C ASN A 23 -0.12 16.20 2.53
N PHE A 24 0.12 14.91 2.78
CA PHE A 24 -0.10 13.85 1.79
C PHE A 24 -1.53 13.32 1.85
N ALA A 25 -2.03 13.04 3.05
CA ALA A 25 -3.34 12.40 3.24
C ALA A 25 -4.48 13.20 2.61
N GLN A 26 -4.43 14.52 2.65
CA GLN A 26 -5.47 15.39 2.08
C GLN A 26 -5.60 15.25 0.55
N HIS A 27 -4.60 14.70 -0.13
CA HIS A 27 -4.61 14.49 -1.59
C HIS A 27 -5.05 13.07 -1.97
N MET A 28 -5.32 12.20 -1.00
CA MET A 28 -5.73 10.81 -1.25
C MET A 28 -7.25 10.71 -1.40
N THR A 29 -7.82 11.45 -2.35
CA THR A 29 -9.27 11.62 -2.46
C THR A 29 -9.97 10.61 -3.34
N ASN A 30 -9.25 9.99 -4.27
CA ASN A 30 -9.81 9.00 -5.20
C ASN A 30 -8.91 7.78 -5.30
N MET A 31 -8.60 7.20 -4.15
CA MET A 31 -7.76 6.02 -4.03
C MET A 31 -8.35 5.09 -2.98
N VAL A 32 -8.30 3.80 -3.27
CA VAL A 32 -8.71 2.75 -2.33
C VAL A 32 -7.53 1.84 -2.00
N ILE A 33 -7.51 1.33 -0.77
CA ILE A 33 -6.55 0.33 -0.34
C ILE A 33 -7.31 -0.99 -0.19
N LEU A 34 -6.88 -2.01 -0.92
CA LEU A 34 -7.57 -3.30 -0.97
C LEU A 34 -6.65 -4.43 -0.53
N ALA A 35 -7.07 -5.17 0.49
CA ALA A 35 -6.41 -6.39 0.90
C ALA A 35 -6.84 -7.53 -0.02
N ARG A 36 -5.88 -8.33 -0.49
CA ARG A 36 -6.12 -9.52 -1.31
C ARG A 36 -5.23 -10.63 -0.80
N ASP A 37 -5.55 -11.87 -1.17
CA ASP A 37 -4.76 -13.01 -0.72
C ASP A 37 -3.39 -13.03 -1.40
N TYR A 38 -3.36 -12.92 -2.72
CA TYR A 38 -2.12 -12.90 -3.51
C TYR A 38 -2.40 -12.30 -4.89
N ASN A 39 -1.33 -11.90 -5.58
CA ASN A 39 -1.42 -11.47 -6.98
C ASN A 39 -1.40 -12.70 -7.88
N PRO A 40 -2.40 -12.92 -8.75
CA PRO A 40 -2.44 -14.12 -9.59
C PRO A 40 -1.31 -14.19 -10.63
N ASP A 41 -0.75 -13.05 -11.02
CA ASP A 41 0.36 -13.01 -11.99
C ASP A 41 1.72 -13.18 -11.30
N ASP A 42 1.83 -12.81 -10.03
CA ASP A 42 3.05 -12.94 -9.23
C ASP A 42 2.71 -13.15 -7.77
N PRO A 43 2.58 -14.41 -7.31
CA PRO A 43 2.21 -14.71 -5.92
C PRO A 43 3.21 -14.23 -4.88
N THR A 44 4.42 -13.83 -5.25
CA THR A 44 5.43 -13.30 -4.33
C THR A 44 5.34 -11.79 -4.16
N LEU A 45 4.53 -11.11 -4.95
CA LEU A 45 4.38 -9.67 -4.87
C LEU A 45 3.70 -9.28 -3.56
N LEU A 46 4.27 -8.31 -2.85
CA LEU A 46 3.78 -7.88 -1.53
C LEU A 46 2.68 -6.82 -1.64
N GLY A 47 2.79 -5.95 -2.63
CA GLY A 47 1.82 -4.89 -2.89
C GLY A 47 1.92 -4.40 -4.32
N LEU A 48 0.93 -3.63 -4.76
CA LEU A 48 0.87 -3.10 -6.12
C LEU A 48 0.01 -1.84 -6.15
N PHE A 49 0.54 -0.79 -6.78
CA PHE A 49 -0.27 0.37 -7.13
C PHE A 49 -0.78 0.23 -8.56
N GLU A 50 -2.08 0.38 -8.74
CA GLU A 50 -2.72 0.43 -10.07
C GLU A 50 -3.45 1.76 -10.23
N GLY A 51 -3.06 2.54 -11.25
CA GLY A 51 -3.67 3.82 -11.53
C GLY A 51 -2.68 4.77 -12.16
N VAL A 52 -3.04 6.06 -12.16
CA VAL A 52 -2.18 7.14 -12.66
C VAL A 52 -1.61 7.90 -11.47
N PRO A 53 -0.26 7.98 -11.32
CA PRO A 53 0.33 8.76 -10.24
C PRO A 53 -0.21 10.19 -10.22
N LEU A 54 -0.36 10.75 -9.04
CA LEU A 54 -0.97 12.07 -8.85
C LEU A 54 -0.26 13.16 -9.67
N THR A 55 1.06 13.07 -9.79
CA THR A 55 1.86 14.01 -10.57
C THR A 55 1.60 13.97 -12.08
N GLU A 56 0.97 12.90 -12.57
CA GLU A 56 0.68 12.69 -13.99
C GLU A 56 -0.80 12.81 -14.30
N GLN A 57 -1.63 13.12 -13.32
CA GLN A 57 -3.06 13.32 -13.53
C GLN A 57 -3.31 14.69 -14.17
N HIS A 58 -4.20 14.69 -15.15
CA HIS A 58 -4.59 15.89 -15.88
C HIS A 58 -5.99 16.34 -15.47
N SER A 59 -6.35 17.60 -15.79
CA SER A 59 -7.67 18.15 -15.46
C SER A 59 -8.83 17.38 -16.08
N ASN A 60 -8.59 16.65 -17.17
CA ASN A 60 -9.60 15.83 -17.84
C ASN A 60 -9.50 14.34 -17.45
N HIS A 61 -8.71 14.02 -16.44
CA HIS A 61 -8.67 12.67 -15.89
C HIS A 61 -10.08 12.31 -15.38
N SER A 62 -10.63 11.19 -15.86
CA SER A 62 -12.05 10.90 -15.67
C SER A 62 -12.45 10.67 -14.22
N GLY A 63 -11.60 10.05 -13.42
CA GLY A 63 -11.92 9.74 -12.02
C GLY A 63 -13.10 8.79 -11.82
N PHE A 64 -13.60 8.13 -12.87
CA PHE A 64 -14.69 7.17 -12.75
C PHE A 64 -14.28 5.94 -11.96
N LEU A 65 -13.02 5.51 -12.10
CA LEU A 65 -12.48 4.40 -11.35
C LEU A 65 -11.41 4.94 -10.41
N PRO A 66 -11.47 4.62 -9.13
CA PRO A 66 -10.42 5.04 -8.20
C PRO A 66 -9.12 4.33 -8.52
N ASP A 67 -8.01 5.00 -8.24
CA ASP A 67 -6.72 4.35 -8.18
C ASP A 67 -6.71 3.37 -7.01
N ALA A 68 -5.98 2.29 -7.13
CA ALA A 68 -5.98 1.24 -6.12
C ALA A 68 -4.57 0.89 -5.68
N VAL A 69 -4.42 0.66 -4.38
CA VAL A 69 -3.25 0.01 -3.80
C VAL A 69 -3.70 -1.35 -3.30
N PHE A 70 -3.08 -2.40 -3.82
CA PHE A 70 -3.30 -3.77 -3.35
C PHE A 70 -2.24 -4.15 -2.33
N VAL A 71 -2.65 -4.84 -1.28
CA VAL A 71 -1.77 -5.34 -0.23
C VAL A 71 -2.04 -6.83 -0.10
N TYR A 72 -1.01 -7.66 -0.31
CA TYR A 72 -1.17 -9.10 -0.47
C TYR A 72 -0.83 -9.85 0.82
N LYS A 73 -1.88 -10.30 1.49
CA LYS A 73 -1.82 -10.93 2.82
C LYS A 73 -0.95 -12.18 2.84
N ASN A 74 -1.20 -13.12 1.91
CA ASN A 74 -0.47 -14.40 1.92
C ASN A 74 1.02 -14.21 1.62
N ALA A 75 1.35 -13.33 0.69
CA ALA A 75 2.74 -13.05 0.35
C ALA A 75 3.48 -12.41 1.53
N LEU A 76 2.84 -11.48 2.23
CA LEU A 76 3.43 -10.84 3.42
C LEU A 76 3.60 -11.83 4.56
N GLU A 77 2.60 -12.65 4.84
CA GLU A 77 2.70 -13.68 5.88
C GLU A 77 3.82 -14.69 5.58
N ALA A 78 4.03 -15.00 4.29
CA ALA A 78 5.05 -15.96 3.89
C ALA A 78 6.48 -15.49 4.20
N ILE A 79 6.74 -14.18 4.23
CA ILE A 79 8.07 -13.64 4.51
C ILE A 79 8.28 -13.25 5.96
N CYS A 80 7.25 -13.35 6.80
CA CYS A 80 7.32 -12.93 8.20
C CYS A 80 7.36 -14.13 9.13
N VAL A 81 8.04 -13.98 10.26
CA VAL A 81 8.15 -15.04 11.28
C VAL A 81 7.12 -14.87 12.40
N ASP A 82 6.64 -13.66 12.63
CA ASP A 82 5.66 -13.35 13.66
C ASP A 82 4.78 -12.14 13.29
N GLU A 83 3.80 -11.88 14.14
CA GLU A 83 2.84 -10.79 13.92
C GLU A 83 3.48 -9.40 13.99
N GLU A 84 4.48 -9.22 14.84
CA GLU A 84 5.20 -7.95 14.95
C GLU A 84 5.92 -7.61 13.65
N GLN A 85 6.61 -8.60 13.07
CA GLN A 85 7.26 -8.42 11.77
C GLN A 85 6.24 -8.19 10.67
N LEU A 86 5.11 -8.91 10.70
CA LEU A 86 4.04 -8.71 9.73
C LEU A 86 3.51 -7.27 9.78
N ARG A 87 3.27 -6.73 10.96
CA ARG A 87 2.81 -5.35 11.15
C ARG A 87 3.79 -4.36 10.53
N HIS A 88 5.08 -4.57 10.75
CA HIS A 88 6.12 -3.72 10.15
C HIS A 88 6.13 -3.81 8.63
N GLU A 89 6.08 -5.01 8.07
CA GLU A 89 6.13 -5.22 6.63
C GLU A 89 4.86 -4.72 5.93
N VAL A 90 3.70 -4.85 6.56
CA VAL A 90 2.46 -4.24 6.06
C VAL A 90 2.61 -2.73 5.98
N LYS A 91 3.15 -2.10 7.03
CA LYS A 91 3.36 -0.66 7.06
C LYS A 91 4.28 -0.21 5.91
N VAL A 92 5.43 -0.85 5.76
CA VAL A 92 6.39 -0.51 4.69
C VAL A 92 5.73 -0.69 3.32
N THR A 93 5.02 -1.79 3.10
CA THR A 93 4.37 -2.08 1.82
C THR A 93 3.30 -1.04 1.50
N VAL A 94 2.42 -0.72 2.44
CA VAL A 94 1.37 0.28 2.25
C VAL A 94 1.98 1.64 1.90
N LEU A 95 2.96 2.09 2.69
CA LEU A 95 3.59 3.39 2.47
C LEU A 95 4.35 3.43 1.14
N HIS A 96 5.00 2.34 0.76
CA HIS A 96 5.71 2.24 -0.51
C HIS A 96 4.76 2.42 -1.70
N GLU A 97 3.63 1.69 -1.71
CA GLU A 97 2.67 1.80 -2.81
C GLU A 97 1.92 3.13 -2.80
N VAL A 98 1.60 3.68 -1.63
CA VAL A 98 1.07 5.04 -1.52
C VAL A 98 2.07 6.05 -2.07
N GLY A 99 3.37 5.84 -1.84
CA GLY A 99 4.43 6.66 -2.42
C GLY A 99 4.39 6.67 -3.95
N HIS A 100 4.14 5.52 -4.56
CA HIS A 100 3.97 5.45 -6.03
C HIS A 100 2.77 6.27 -6.49
N TYR A 101 1.67 6.26 -5.74
CA TYR A 101 0.52 7.12 -6.03
C TYR A 101 0.92 8.60 -6.08
N PHE A 102 1.80 9.04 -5.17
CA PHE A 102 2.30 10.41 -5.15
C PHE A 102 3.39 10.70 -6.17
N GLY A 103 3.78 9.70 -6.97
CA GLY A 103 4.82 9.84 -8.00
C GLY A 103 6.23 9.87 -7.44
N LEU A 104 6.45 9.37 -6.23
CA LEU A 104 7.77 9.31 -5.62
C LEU A 104 8.60 8.19 -6.26
N ASP A 105 9.88 8.48 -6.53
CA ASP A 105 10.82 7.45 -6.99
C ASP A 105 11.42 6.67 -5.81
N GLU A 106 12.19 5.63 -6.11
CA GLU A 106 12.78 4.78 -5.08
C GLU A 106 13.71 5.56 -4.14
N HIS A 107 14.43 6.55 -4.65
CA HIS A 107 15.30 7.38 -3.84
C HIS A 107 14.50 8.21 -2.84
N GLU A 108 13.42 8.80 -3.29
CA GLU A 108 12.52 9.59 -2.45
C GLU A 108 11.81 8.74 -1.41
N LEU A 109 11.39 7.53 -1.77
CA LEU A 109 10.78 6.58 -0.85
C LEU A 109 11.75 6.18 0.26
N HIS A 110 13.00 5.89 -0.10
CA HIS A 110 14.04 5.59 0.88
C HIS A 110 14.29 6.76 1.85
N ALA A 111 14.33 7.98 1.31
CA ALA A 111 14.55 9.18 2.13
C ALA A 111 13.44 9.39 3.16
N LEU A 112 12.20 8.99 2.84
CA LEU A 112 11.05 9.08 3.76
C LEU A 112 10.95 7.87 4.71
N GLY A 113 11.74 6.83 4.49
CA GLY A 113 11.59 5.58 5.23
C GLY A 113 10.44 4.72 4.76
N TRP A 114 9.98 4.93 3.53
CA TRP A 114 8.84 4.21 2.91
C TRP A 114 9.31 3.12 1.93
N GLY A 115 10.60 2.90 1.82
CA GLY A 115 11.16 1.95 0.88
C GLY A 115 11.69 0.66 1.46
#